data_072b195a8e0c96825cc360241abffd47
#
_entry.id   072b195a8e0c96825cc360241abffd47
#
_cell.length_a   1.000
_cell.length_b   1.000
_cell.length_c   1.000
_cell.angle_alpha   90.00
_cell.angle_beta   90.00
_cell.angle_gamma   90.00
#
_symmetry.space_group_name_H-M   'P 1'
#
loop_
_entity.id
_entity.type
_entity.pdbx_description
1 polymer ?
#
loop_
_entity_poly.entity_id
_entity_poly.type
_entity_poly.pdbx_seq_one_letter_code
_entity_poly.pdbx_strand_id
1 'polypeptide(L)'
;MKSGKAQEKKMNNNTFHQPFPQGERLPEQFSKYFIGQAYLAGLTQNKELNVPVSNVTFEPGCRNNWHSHTGGQLLIVTAGRGYYQEQGQPARELLPGDIVEIAPNVIHWHGAAPDCWFSHLAIECNPQTNKATWLDPVNDEEYTAATAKPISSIRLSETAIRNHDEWFPGYVSTAKLTDPELIEVFDNFAFDDVMQYGNLDRKTRIMVTMASTIAQHTIYEYKMMLRAAWGNGITPTEIKEILYHAVPYVGIAKVIDFLGVANEFLTENGVKLPLEPQSSTSPETRYEKGLETIESIFGKGMVSEDAVPENQKHIQRYLAANCFGDYQTRSGLDMKMREMLTFSILISLGGCEAQVKGHIRGNVAVGNDKDTLLAVVTQLLPYNGYPRTLNAIACLNEVIPENK
;
A
#
# COMPACT_ATOMS: atom_id res chain seq x y z
N MET A 1 23.80 42.25 -29.29
CA MET A 1 23.60 40.87 -28.85
C MET A 1 23.03 40.88 -27.41
N LYS A 2 21.72 40.72 -27.24
CA LYS A 2 21.07 40.62 -25.93
C LYS A 2 20.55 39.19 -25.83
N SER A 3 21.12 38.42 -24.88
CA SER A 3 20.71 37.07 -24.56
C SER A 3 19.41 37.09 -23.73
N GLY A 4 18.34 36.63 -24.32
CA GLY A 4 17.09 36.39 -23.60
C GLY A 4 17.19 35.10 -22.78
N LYS A 5 17.12 35.21 -21.45
CA LYS A 5 16.90 34.07 -20.55
C LYS A 5 15.44 33.65 -20.65
N ALA A 6 15.20 32.47 -21.18
CA ALA A 6 13.92 31.82 -21.09
C ALA A 6 13.73 31.36 -19.63
N GLN A 7 12.70 31.89 -18.97
CA GLN A 7 12.21 31.35 -17.68
C GLN A 7 11.44 30.06 -17.96
N GLU A 8 11.99 28.95 -17.53
CA GLU A 8 11.24 27.68 -17.42
C GLU A 8 10.11 27.85 -16.40
N LYS A 9 8.88 27.88 -16.88
CA LYS A 9 7.70 27.70 -16.05
C LYS A 9 7.66 26.23 -15.63
N LYS A 10 7.97 25.94 -14.36
CA LYS A 10 7.59 24.66 -13.74
C LYS A 10 6.08 24.49 -13.85
N MET A 11 5.63 23.56 -14.69
CA MET A 11 4.25 23.11 -14.72
C MET A 11 3.97 22.33 -13.43
N ASN A 12 3.21 22.95 -12.54
CA ASN A 12 2.59 22.26 -11.41
C ASN A 12 1.40 21.46 -11.97
N ASN A 13 1.54 20.13 -12.12
CA ASN A 13 0.52 19.22 -12.64
C ASN A 13 -0.52 18.87 -11.56
N ASN A 14 -1.13 19.84 -10.92
CA ASN A 14 -2.29 19.62 -10.05
C ASN A 14 -3.32 20.73 -10.29
N THR A 15 -3.87 20.80 -11.52
CA THR A 15 -4.99 21.70 -11.83
C THR A 15 -6.29 20.99 -11.49
N PHE A 16 -6.94 21.44 -10.43
CA PHE A 16 -8.31 21.09 -10.12
C PHE A 16 -9.23 21.62 -11.24
N HIS A 17 -9.92 20.71 -11.93
CA HIS A 17 -10.82 21.05 -13.04
C HIS A 17 -12.19 21.46 -12.52
N GLN A 18 -12.58 22.71 -12.80
CA GLN A 18 -13.91 23.24 -12.47
C GLN A 18 -14.42 24.15 -13.62
N PRO A 19 -15.76 24.26 -13.79
CA PRO A 19 -16.34 25.01 -14.92
C PRO A 19 -16.29 26.52 -14.75
N PHE A 20 -16.05 27.03 -13.52
CA PHE A 20 -16.00 28.46 -13.22
C PHE A 20 -14.60 28.89 -12.78
N PRO A 21 -14.23 30.18 -12.90
CA PRO A 21 -12.95 30.67 -12.41
C PRO A 21 -12.76 30.35 -10.92
N GLN A 22 -11.57 29.89 -10.54
CA GLN A 22 -11.22 29.65 -9.14
C GLN A 22 -11.23 30.97 -8.34
N GLY A 23 -10.84 32.05 -8.96
CA GLY A 23 -10.71 33.35 -8.31
C GLY A 23 -9.42 33.51 -7.53
N GLU A 24 -9.39 34.52 -6.68
CA GLU A 24 -8.26 34.84 -5.83
C GLU A 24 -8.41 34.24 -4.44
N ARG A 25 -7.31 34.14 -3.71
CA ARG A 25 -7.34 33.76 -2.30
C ARG A 25 -8.27 34.68 -1.52
N LEU A 26 -9.02 34.13 -0.58
CA LEU A 26 -9.86 34.93 0.29
C LEU A 26 -9.04 36.06 0.94
N PRO A 27 -9.53 37.32 0.90
CA PRO A 27 -8.93 38.43 1.61
C PRO A 27 -8.80 38.13 3.11
N GLU A 28 -7.75 38.66 3.74
CA GLU A 28 -7.42 38.43 5.15
C GLU A 28 -8.61 38.68 6.11
N GLN A 29 -9.43 39.66 5.80
CA GLN A 29 -10.64 39.99 6.58
C GLN A 29 -11.67 38.84 6.62
N PHE A 30 -11.68 37.95 5.63
CA PHE A 30 -12.58 36.79 5.56
C PHE A 30 -11.87 35.47 5.91
N SER A 31 -10.55 35.39 5.68
CA SER A 31 -9.78 34.15 5.92
C SER A 31 -9.90 33.66 7.37
N LYS A 32 -10.08 34.57 8.33
CA LYS A 32 -10.33 34.23 9.74
C LYS A 32 -11.59 33.39 10.01
N TYR A 33 -12.47 33.28 9.05
CA TYR A 33 -13.70 32.48 9.14
C TYR A 33 -13.55 31.11 8.43
N PHE A 34 -12.33 30.78 8.03
CA PHE A 34 -12.05 29.51 7.36
C PHE A 34 -10.85 28.83 8.03
N ILE A 35 -10.92 27.50 8.14
CA ILE A 35 -9.76 26.68 8.45
C ILE A 35 -9.24 26.10 7.14
N GLY A 36 -7.97 26.35 6.81
CA GLY A 36 -7.38 26.02 5.51
C GLY A 36 -7.53 27.16 4.49
N GLN A 37 -7.29 26.84 3.21
CA GLN A 37 -7.26 27.84 2.14
C GLN A 37 -8.49 27.72 1.24
N ALA A 38 -9.17 28.83 1.05
CA ALA A 38 -10.26 28.95 0.08
C ALA A 38 -10.00 30.11 -0.90
N TYR A 39 -10.72 30.08 -2.02
CA TYR A 39 -10.64 31.05 -3.12
C TYR A 39 -12.05 31.55 -3.46
N LEU A 40 -12.15 32.78 -3.94
CA LEU A 40 -13.41 33.40 -4.29
C LEU A 40 -13.35 34.09 -5.66
N ALA A 41 -14.32 33.80 -6.51
CA ALA A 41 -14.56 34.51 -7.75
C ALA A 41 -16.00 35.05 -7.79
N GLY A 42 -16.18 36.36 -7.78
CA GLY A 42 -17.49 36.98 -8.04
C GLY A 42 -17.86 36.79 -9.51
N LEU A 43 -19.03 36.22 -9.78
CA LEU A 43 -19.49 35.88 -11.12
C LEU A 43 -20.49 36.91 -11.67
N THR A 44 -21.24 37.61 -10.81
CA THR A 44 -22.22 38.63 -11.22
C THR A 44 -21.63 40.02 -11.03
N GLN A 45 -21.69 40.84 -12.08
CA GLN A 45 -21.19 42.23 -12.06
C GLN A 45 -22.31 43.27 -12.18
N ASN A 46 -23.45 42.88 -12.80
CA ASN A 46 -24.60 43.80 -12.93
C ASN A 46 -25.36 43.89 -11.61
N LYS A 47 -25.20 45.00 -10.90
CA LYS A 47 -25.84 45.28 -9.61
C LYS A 47 -27.37 45.46 -9.70
N GLU A 48 -27.89 45.77 -10.90
CA GLU A 48 -29.34 45.93 -11.11
C GLU A 48 -30.07 44.58 -11.02
N LEU A 49 -29.40 43.46 -11.32
CA LEU A 49 -30.00 42.12 -11.17
C LEU A 49 -30.20 41.74 -9.71
N ASN A 50 -29.44 42.34 -8.80
CA ASN A 50 -29.52 42.10 -7.37
C ASN A 50 -29.51 40.60 -6.97
N VAL A 51 -28.66 39.82 -7.66
CA VAL A 51 -28.42 38.40 -7.41
C VAL A 51 -26.92 38.19 -7.33
N PRO A 52 -26.31 38.36 -6.16
CA PRO A 52 -24.88 38.06 -5.96
C PRO A 52 -24.64 36.55 -6.11
N VAL A 53 -23.75 36.18 -7.04
CA VAL A 53 -23.29 34.83 -7.26
C VAL A 53 -21.78 34.81 -7.21
N SER A 54 -21.23 33.94 -6.40
CA SER A 54 -19.79 33.71 -6.29
C SER A 54 -19.46 32.24 -6.47
N ASN A 55 -18.35 31.94 -7.14
CA ASN A 55 -17.75 30.63 -7.08
C ASN A 55 -16.78 30.59 -5.90
N VAL A 56 -16.99 29.65 -4.98
CA VAL A 56 -16.13 29.42 -3.82
C VAL A 56 -15.45 28.09 -4.00
N THR A 57 -14.11 28.09 -3.92
CA THR A 57 -13.28 26.91 -4.09
C THR A 57 -12.47 26.67 -2.83
N PHE A 58 -12.49 25.45 -2.32
CA PHE A 58 -11.81 25.00 -1.11
C PHE A 58 -10.71 24.01 -1.44
N GLU A 59 -9.53 24.18 -0.86
CA GLU A 59 -8.50 23.16 -0.86
C GLU A 59 -8.91 21.94 0.00
N PRO A 60 -8.33 20.75 -0.21
CA PRO A 60 -8.59 19.58 0.63
C PRO A 60 -8.49 19.92 2.13
N GLY A 61 -9.49 19.50 2.90
CA GLY A 61 -9.56 19.78 4.33
C GLY A 61 -10.02 21.19 4.73
N CYS A 62 -10.14 22.11 3.77
CA CYS A 62 -10.60 23.47 4.05
C CYS A 62 -12.12 23.50 4.30
N ARG A 63 -12.54 24.21 5.35
CA ARG A 63 -13.93 24.43 5.73
C ARG A 63 -14.13 25.81 6.30
N ASN A 64 -15.35 26.33 6.20
CA ASN A 64 -15.73 27.57 6.89
C ASN A 64 -16.21 27.28 8.33
N ASN A 65 -16.26 28.34 9.13
CA ASN A 65 -16.81 28.29 10.47
C ASN A 65 -18.33 28.05 10.43
N TRP A 66 -18.91 27.66 11.53
CA TRP A 66 -20.35 27.72 11.74
C TRP A 66 -20.82 29.13 11.44
N HIS A 67 -21.90 29.26 10.68
CA HIS A 67 -22.47 30.57 10.34
C HIS A 67 -23.95 30.46 9.94
N SER A 68 -24.64 31.59 9.83
CA SER A 68 -26.00 31.66 9.33
C SER A 68 -26.20 32.90 8.46
N HIS A 69 -27.23 32.87 7.63
CA HIS A 69 -27.65 33.95 6.75
C HIS A 69 -29.09 34.38 7.06
N THR A 70 -29.35 35.66 7.32
CA THR A 70 -30.73 36.14 7.61
C THR A 70 -31.66 36.06 6.41
N GLY A 71 -31.12 36.08 5.18
CA GLY A 71 -31.88 35.95 3.93
C GLY A 71 -31.90 34.53 3.33
N GLY A 72 -31.13 33.60 3.90
CA GLY A 72 -30.88 32.28 3.34
C GLY A 72 -29.78 32.28 2.26
N GLN A 73 -29.40 31.08 1.81
CA GLN A 73 -28.38 30.87 0.79
C GLN A 73 -28.71 29.66 -0.04
N LEU A 74 -28.34 29.68 -1.34
CA LEU A 74 -28.39 28.52 -2.23
C LEU A 74 -26.98 28.14 -2.64
N LEU A 75 -26.61 26.87 -2.48
CA LEU A 75 -25.36 26.34 -2.98
C LEU A 75 -25.65 25.41 -4.16
N ILE A 76 -24.85 25.53 -5.23
CA ILE A 76 -24.86 24.59 -6.38
C ILE A 76 -23.46 24.05 -6.53
N VAL A 77 -23.28 22.76 -6.30
CA VAL A 77 -21.96 22.11 -6.38
C VAL A 77 -21.52 21.98 -7.83
N THR A 78 -20.32 22.46 -8.15
CA THR A 78 -19.81 22.54 -9.51
C THR A 78 -18.63 21.59 -9.78
N ALA A 79 -17.83 21.26 -8.75
CA ALA A 79 -16.68 20.36 -8.93
C ALA A 79 -16.20 19.80 -7.59
N GLY A 80 -15.54 18.64 -7.66
CA GLY A 80 -14.90 18.00 -6.52
C GLY A 80 -15.87 17.36 -5.55
N ARG A 81 -15.47 17.26 -4.27
CA ARG A 81 -16.24 16.62 -3.21
C ARG A 81 -16.14 17.43 -1.91
N GLY A 82 -17.28 17.69 -1.30
CA GLY A 82 -17.36 18.46 -0.06
C GLY A 82 -18.42 17.94 0.90
N TYR A 83 -18.62 18.69 1.95
CA TYR A 83 -19.61 18.40 2.99
C TYR A 83 -20.39 19.65 3.36
N TYR A 84 -21.64 19.44 3.78
CA TYR A 84 -22.53 20.42 4.38
C TYR A 84 -23.14 19.82 5.63
N GLN A 85 -23.28 20.64 6.67
CA GLN A 85 -23.94 20.22 7.90
C GLN A 85 -24.71 21.38 8.53
N GLU A 86 -25.95 21.11 8.92
CA GLU A 86 -26.73 21.97 9.82
C GLU A 86 -26.44 21.60 11.27
N GLN A 87 -26.46 22.58 12.13
CA GLN A 87 -26.21 22.36 13.56
C GLN A 87 -27.22 21.37 14.15
N GLY A 88 -26.70 20.30 14.77
CA GLY A 88 -27.53 19.25 15.36
C GLY A 88 -28.03 18.19 14.36
N GLN A 89 -27.66 18.26 13.08
CA GLN A 89 -27.99 17.28 12.07
C GLN A 89 -26.73 16.51 11.61
N PRO A 90 -26.88 15.31 11.05
CA PRO A 90 -25.77 14.62 10.39
C PRO A 90 -25.22 15.43 9.20
N ALA A 91 -23.91 15.34 8.97
CA ALA A 91 -23.32 15.96 7.79
C ALA A 91 -23.74 15.19 6.51
N ARG A 92 -23.90 15.95 5.42
CA ARG A 92 -24.22 15.44 4.08
C ARG A 92 -23.01 15.61 3.17
N GLU A 93 -22.59 14.55 2.49
CA GLU A 93 -21.61 14.62 1.41
C GLU A 93 -22.23 15.34 0.20
N LEU A 94 -21.45 16.17 -0.47
CA LEU A 94 -21.84 16.96 -1.63
C LEU A 94 -20.98 16.59 -2.84
N LEU A 95 -21.65 16.32 -3.98
CA LEU A 95 -21.06 16.00 -5.26
C LEU A 95 -21.53 16.96 -6.35
N PRO A 96 -20.81 17.09 -7.48
CA PRO A 96 -21.20 17.95 -8.59
C PRO A 96 -22.63 17.70 -9.05
N GLY A 97 -23.43 18.76 -9.15
CA GLY A 97 -24.85 18.71 -9.44
C GLY A 97 -25.77 18.76 -8.22
N ASP A 98 -25.24 18.57 -7.01
CA ASP A 98 -26.04 18.73 -5.80
C ASP A 98 -26.42 20.20 -5.57
N ILE A 99 -27.62 20.38 -5.04
CA ILE A 99 -28.17 21.68 -4.62
C ILE A 99 -28.46 21.63 -3.13
N VAL A 100 -28.05 22.68 -2.43
CA VAL A 100 -28.35 22.86 -0.99
C VAL A 100 -29.14 24.14 -0.83
N GLU A 101 -30.39 24.02 -0.38
CA GLU A 101 -31.25 25.13 -0.07
C GLU A 101 -31.17 25.42 1.42
N ILE A 102 -30.50 26.52 1.78
CA ILE A 102 -30.25 26.89 3.17
C ILE A 102 -31.28 27.96 3.55
N ALA A 103 -32.24 27.59 4.43
CA ALA A 103 -33.29 28.50 4.89
C ALA A 103 -32.71 29.64 5.76
N PRO A 104 -33.42 30.79 5.86
CA PRO A 104 -33.01 31.90 6.73
C PRO A 104 -32.71 31.44 8.16
N ASN A 105 -31.57 31.94 8.69
CA ASN A 105 -31.08 31.72 10.05
C ASN A 105 -30.69 30.28 10.40
N VAL A 106 -30.64 29.35 9.46
CA VAL A 106 -30.08 28.01 9.69
C VAL A 106 -28.59 28.14 9.97
N ILE A 107 -28.14 27.63 11.10
CA ILE A 107 -26.73 27.56 11.46
C ILE A 107 -26.12 26.34 10.74
N HIS A 108 -25.10 26.56 9.93
CA HIS A 108 -24.49 25.53 9.11
C HIS A 108 -23.02 25.82 8.87
N TRP A 109 -22.32 24.81 8.34
CA TRP A 109 -21.01 24.94 7.72
C TRP A 109 -20.95 24.10 6.44
N HIS A 110 -19.99 24.44 5.58
CA HIS A 110 -19.62 23.64 4.41
C HIS A 110 -18.13 23.75 4.11
N GLY A 111 -17.59 22.78 3.37
CA GLY A 111 -16.17 22.75 3.05
C GLY A 111 -15.79 21.55 2.19
N ALA A 112 -14.52 21.47 1.82
CA ALA A 112 -13.95 20.38 1.06
C ALA A 112 -13.90 19.08 1.88
N ALA A 113 -13.85 17.94 1.20
CA ALA A 113 -13.46 16.69 1.83
C ALA A 113 -11.99 16.71 2.24
N PRO A 114 -11.53 15.83 3.18
CA PRO A 114 -10.13 15.81 3.64
C PRO A 114 -9.10 15.60 2.53
N ASP A 115 -9.49 14.89 1.47
CA ASP A 115 -8.63 14.39 0.40
C ASP A 115 -8.97 14.95 -0.99
N CYS A 116 -9.97 15.85 -1.10
CA CYS A 116 -10.45 16.34 -2.39
C CYS A 116 -10.74 17.83 -2.35
N TRP A 117 -10.42 18.53 -3.44
CA TRP A 117 -10.90 19.89 -3.68
C TRP A 117 -12.42 19.93 -3.78
N PHE A 118 -13.01 21.07 -3.48
CA PHE A 118 -14.45 21.28 -3.55
C PHE A 118 -14.75 22.66 -4.10
N SER A 119 -15.74 22.76 -5.00
CA SER A 119 -16.18 24.04 -5.54
C SER A 119 -17.70 24.08 -5.68
N HIS A 120 -18.28 25.22 -5.33
CA HIS A 120 -19.70 25.46 -5.49
C HIS A 120 -19.98 26.93 -5.83
N LEU A 121 -21.13 27.17 -6.45
CA LEU A 121 -21.73 28.51 -6.52
C LEU A 121 -22.43 28.79 -5.20
N ALA A 122 -22.12 29.95 -4.62
CA ALA A 122 -22.85 30.52 -3.51
C ALA A 122 -23.73 31.65 -4.04
N ILE A 123 -25.05 31.52 -3.87
CA ILE A 123 -26.04 32.48 -4.31
C ILE A 123 -26.70 33.04 -3.04
N GLU A 124 -26.56 34.36 -2.83
CA GLU A 124 -27.19 35.01 -1.70
C GLU A 124 -28.68 35.25 -2.00
N CYS A 125 -29.55 34.71 -1.14
CA CYS A 125 -31.00 34.97 -1.21
C CYS A 125 -31.34 36.27 -0.44
N ASN A 126 -32.30 37.01 -0.94
CA ASN A 126 -32.77 38.29 -0.34
C ASN A 126 -31.61 39.29 -0.02
N PRO A 127 -30.75 39.62 -0.99
CA PRO A 127 -29.45 40.28 -0.73
C PRO A 127 -29.57 41.67 -0.08
N GLN A 128 -30.73 42.37 -0.18
CA GLN A 128 -30.93 43.65 0.48
C GLN A 128 -31.00 43.55 2.02
N THR A 129 -31.41 42.39 2.55
CA THR A 129 -31.60 42.17 3.99
C THR A 129 -30.71 41.04 4.51
N ASN A 130 -30.03 40.33 3.63
CA ASN A 130 -29.19 39.21 4.01
C ASN A 130 -27.92 39.69 4.72
N LYS A 131 -27.68 39.11 5.89
CA LYS A 131 -26.47 39.32 6.69
C LYS A 131 -25.92 37.97 7.16
N ALA A 132 -24.65 37.74 6.96
CA ALA A 132 -23.97 36.59 7.52
C ALA A 132 -23.58 36.85 8.98
N THR A 133 -23.89 35.92 9.86
CA THR A 133 -23.42 35.87 11.25
C THR A 133 -22.43 34.70 11.38
N TRP A 134 -21.16 35.00 11.66
CA TRP A 134 -20.11 34.01 11.85
C TRP A 134 -20.01 33.61 13.32
N LEU A 135 -19.88 32.30 13.56
CA LEU A 135 -19.82 31.69 14.89
C LEU A 135 -18.45 30.96 15.04
N ASP A 136 -18.39 29.98 15.96
CA ASP A 136 -17.19 29.25 16.29
C ASP A 136 -16.65 28.45 15.11
N PRO A 137 -15.32 28.22 15.04
CA PRO A 137 -14.73 27.33 14.08
C PRO A 137 -15.27 25.90 14.22
N VAL A 138 -15.43 25.21 13.08
CA VAL A 138 -15.59 23.75 13.07
C VAL A 138 -14.23 23.12 13.38
N ASN A 139 -14.06 22.64 14.61
CA ASN A 139 -12.78 22.06 15.04
C ASN A 139 -12.45 20.74 14.32
N ASP A 140 -11.22 20.23 14.49
CA ASP A 140 -10.76 19.04 13.77
C ASP A 140 -11.51 17.77 14.18
N GLU A 141 -11.98 17.66 15.43
CA GLU A 141 -12.78 16.53 15.90
C GLU A 141 -14.17 16.53 15.26
N GLU A 142 -14.84 17.68 15.26
CA GLU A 142 -16.15 17.86 14.61
C GLU A 142 -16.07 17.59 13.11
N TYR A 143 -15.04 18.14 12.44
CA TYR A 143 -14.83 17.95 11.02
C TYR A 143 -14.53 16.49 10.68
N THR A 144 -13.66 15.82 11.44
CA THR A 144 -13.34 14.40 11.25
C THR A 144 -14.58 13.53 11.43
N ALA A 145 -15.37 13.78 12.46
CA ALA A 145 -16.63 13.06 12.70
C ALA A 145 -17.66 13.29 11.58
N ALA A 146 -17.76 14.53 11.09
CA ALA A 146 -18.71 14.92 10.04
C ALA A 146 -18.33 14.37 8.66
N THR A 147 -17.03 14.25 8.38
CA THR A 147 -16.51 13.76 7.10
C THR A 147 -16.13 12.28 7.12
N ALA A 148 -16.20 11.65 8.29
CA ALA A 148 -16.10 10.20 8.39
C ALA A 148 -17.21 9.60 7.52
N LYS A 149 -16.84 8.97 6.40
CA LYS A 149 -17.80 8.12 5.69
C LYS A 149 -18.31 7.11 6.72
N PRO A 150 -19.64 6.90 6.80
CA PRO A 150 -20.09 5.70 7.49
C PRO A 150 -19.31 4.58 6.82
N ILE A 151 -18.41 3.93 7.56
CA ILE A 151 -17.81 2.67 7.18
C ILE A 151 -19.05 1.82 6.92
N SER A 152 -19.38 1.57 5.65
CA SER A 152 -20.38 0.56 5.31
C SER A 152 -19.92 -0.61 6.15
N SER A 153 -20.78 -1.12 7.02
CA SER A 153 -20.38 -1.97 8.13
C SER A 153 -19.62 -3.19 7.58
N ILE A 154 -18.29 -3.01 7.41
CA ILE A 154 -17.40 -4.11 7.03
C ILE A 154 -17.52 -5.11 8.16
N ARG A 155 -18.07 -6.28 7.86
CA ARG A 155 -18.24 -7.36 8.81
C ARG A 155 -16.97 -8.20 8.85
N LEU A 156 -15.98 -7.70 9.59
CA LEU A 156 -14.78 -8.48 9.88
C LEU A 156 -15.02 -9.34 11.10
N SER A 157 -14.51 -10.57 11.06
CA SER A 157 -14.49 -11.44 12.24
C SER A 157 -13.54 -10.83 13.30
N GLU A 158 -13.79 -11.13 14.58
CA GLU A 158 -12.90 -10.72 15.67
C GLU A 158 -11.48 -11.26 15.47
N THR A 159 -11.36 -12.44 14.89
CA THR A 159 -10.08 -13.07 14.55
C THR A 159 -9.35 -12.31 13.45
N ALA A 160 -10.04 -11.94 12.37
CA ALA A 160 -9.45 -11.14 11.29
C ALA A 160 -8.96 -9.78 11.80
N ILE A 161 -9.77 -9.09 12.60
CA ILE A 161 -9.39 -7.81 13.22
C ILE A 161 -8.13 -7.98 14.06
N ARG A 162 -8.13 -8.92 15.00
CA ARG A 162 -6.99 -9.17 15.88
C ARG A 162 -5.72 -9.51 15.10
N ASN A 163 -5.79 -10.44 14.16
CA ASN A 163 -4.63 -10.89 13.40
C ASN A 163 -4.10 -9.76 12.48
N HIS A 164 -4.99 -8.97 11.85
CA HIS A 164 -4.59 -7.80 11.08
C HIS A 164 -3.87 -6.77 11.97
N ASP A 165 -4.42 -6.44 13.15
CA ASP A 165 -3.81 -5.48 14.07
C ASP A 165 -2.46 -5.96 14.60
N GLU A 166 -2.30 -7.28 14.79
CA GLU A 166 -1.01 -7.87 15.18
C GLU A 166 0.06 -7.77 14.07
N TRP A 167 -0.35 -7.84 12.80
CA TRP A 167 0.57 -7.64 11.67
C TRP A 167 0.86 -6.16 11.44
N PHE A 168 -0.14 -5.30 11.57
CA PHE A 168 -0.10 -3.88 11.23
C PHE A 168 -0.63 -2.99 12.36
N PRO A 169 0.08 -2.91 13.49
CA PRO A 169 -0.40 -2.14 14.65
C PRO A 169 -0.75 -0.69 14.26
N GLY A 170 -2.01 -0.30 14.50
CA GLY A 170 -2.49 1.07 14.25
C GLY A 170 -2.67 1.46 12.77
N TYR A 171 -2.51 0.53 11.82
CA TYR A 171 -2.74 0.81 10.40
C TYR A 171 -4.20 0.57 10.02
N VAL A 172 -4.78 1.54 9.32
CA VAL A 172 -6.11 1.41 8.70
C VAL A 172 -5.96 1.61 7.20
N SER A 173 -6.35 0.61 6.42
CA SER A 173 -6.30 0.68 4.96
C SER A 173 -7.26 1.75 4.43
N THR A 174 -6.77 2.65 3.57
CA THR A 174 -7.61 3.60 2.84
C THR A 174 -8.60 2.90 1.90
N ALA A 175 -8.29 1.69 1.46
CA ALA A 175 -9.19 0.87 0.65
C ALA A 175 -10.47 0.47 1.41
N LYS A 176 -10.47 0.48 2.75
CA LYS A 176 -11.71 0.33 3.54
C LYS A 176 -12.74 1.43 3.23
N LEU A 177 -12.30 2.59 2.76
CA LEU A 177 -13.16 3.71 2.42
C LEU A 177 -13.63 3.67 0.94
N THR A 178 -12.80 3.15 0.04
CA THR A 178 -13.08 3.14 -1.40
C THR A 178 -13.69 1.82 -1.87
N ASP A 179 -13.24 0.70 -1.29
CA ASP A 179 -13.56 -0.67 -1.72
C ASP A 179 -13.90 -1.57 -0.52
N PRO A 180 -14.90 -1.19 0.32
CA PRO A 180 -15.17 -1.87 1.59
C PRO A 180 -15.51 -3.35 1.44
N GLU A 181 -16.30 -3.73 0.42
CA GLU A 181 -16.68 -5.12 0.18
C GLU A 181 -15.48 -6.00 -0.18
N LEU A 182 -14.53 -5.47 -0.98
CA LEU A 182 -13.31 -6.18 -1.30
C LEU A 182 -12.46 -6.40 -0.05
N ILE A 183 -12.34 -5.39 0.80
CA ILE A 183 -11.58 -5.49 2.05
C ILE A 183 -12.26 -6.43 3.05
N GLU A 184 -13.60 -6.43 3.13
CA GLU A 184 -14.33 -7.40 3.95
C GLU A 184 -13.98 -8.85 3.56
N VAL A 185 -14.02 -9.15 2.26
CA VAL A 185 -13.69 -10.48 1.74
C VAL A 185 -12.23 -10.82 1.95
N PHE A 186 -11.32 -9.88 1.62
CA PHE A 186 -9.89 -10.12 1.70
C PHE A 186 -9.40 -10.26 3.14
N ASP A 187 -9.77 -9.35 4.05
CA ASP A 187 -9.29 -9.38 5.43
C ASP A 187 -9.82 -10.63 6.18
N ASN A 188 -11.10 -10.99 6.01
CA ASN A 188 -11.63 -12.22 6.60
C ASN A 188 -10.91 -13.46 6.06
N PHE A 189 -10.64 -13.51 4.76
CA PHE A 189 -9.95 -14.66 4.17
C PHE A 189 -8.47 -14.72 4.56
N ALA A 190 -7.73 -13.61 4.42
CA ALA A 190 -6.28 -13.57 4.65
C ALA A 190 -5.90 -13.65 6.13
N PHE A 191 -6.69 -12.99 7.01
CA PHE A 191 -6.36 -12.86 8.44
C PHE A 191 -7.22 -13.73 9.37
N ASP A 192 -8.21 -14.47 8.84
CA ASP A 192 -8.95 -15.48 9.61
C ASP A 192 -8.83 -16.85 8.96
N ASP A 193 -9.54 -17.13 7.85
CA ASP A 193 -9.63 -18.48 7.26
C ASP A 193 -8.25 -19.11 6.98
N VAL A 194 -7.38 -18.37 6.31
CA VAL A 194 -6.03 -18.83 5.92
C VAL A 194 -5.13 -19.04 7.14
N MET A 195 -5.24 -18.17 8.14
CA MET A 195 -4.39 -18.25 9.33
C MET A 195 -4.77 -19.36 10.29
N GLN A 196 -5.98 -19.91 10.19
CA GLN A 196 -6.40 -21.08 10.96
C GLN A 196 -5.69 -22.36 10.49
N TYR A 197 -5.14 -22.37 9.26
CA TYR A 197 -4.49 -23.55 8.73
C TYR A 197 -2.98 -23.55 9.00
N GLY A 198 -2.49 -24.67 9.54
CA GLY A 198 -1.07 -24.94 9.81
C GLY A 198 -0.51 -24.15 11.00
N ASN A 199 0.69 -24.54 11.42
CA ASN A 199 1.33 -24.02 12.64
C ASN A 199 2.51 -23.07 12.34
N LEU A 200 2.46 -22.31 11.23
CA LEU A 200 3.48 -21.31 10.96
C LEU A 200 3.37 -20.17 11.99
N ASP A 201 4.49 -19.83 12.61
CA ASP A 201 4.58 -18.64 13.46
C ASP A 201 4.44 -17.37 12.62
N ARG A 202 4.10 -16.28 13.28
CA ARG A 202 3.82 -14.98 12.64
C ARG A 202 5.01 -14.47 11.83
N LYS A 203 6.22 -14.58 12.37
CA LYS A 203 7.44 -14.13 11.71
C LYS A 203 7.65 -14.88 10.39
N THR A 204 7.51 -16.20 10.41
CA THR A 204 7.60 -17.04 9.22
C THR A 204 6.54 -16.66 8.18
N ARG A 205 5.26 -16.45 8.59
CA ARG A 205 4.18 -16.03 7.68
C ARG A 205 4.52 -14.71 6.99
N ILE A 206 5.02 -13.71 7.71
CA ILE A 206 5.43 -12.43 7.15
C ILE A 206 6.60 -12.60 6.17
N MET A 207 7.63 -13.37 6.52
CA MET A 207 8.81 -13.56 5.69
C MET A 207 8.50 -14.26 4.36
N VAL A 208 7.67 -15.31 4.37
CA VAL A 208 7.26 -15.98 3.13
C VAL A 208 6.37 -15.08 2.27
N THR A 209 5.52 -14.24 2.89
CA THR A 209 4.71 -13.27 2.15
C THR A 209 5.59 -12.18 1.54
N MET A 210 6.61 -11.67 2.25
CA MET A 210 7.60 -10.75 1.67
C MET A 210 8.30 -11.36 0.43
N ALA A 211 8.74 -12.60 0.52
CA ALA A 211 9.37 -13.30 -0.59
C ALA A 211 8.43 -13.44 -1.80
N SER A 212 7.15 -13.73 -1.54
CA SER A 212 6.10 -13.79 -2.56
C SER A 212 5.88 -12.45 -3.24
N THR A 213 5.80 -11.34 -2.49
CA THR A 213 5.62 -10.00 -3.07
C THR A 213 6.78 -9.58 -3.96
N ILE A 214 8.01 -9.95 -3.60
CA ILE A 214 9.20 -9.72 -4.43
C ILE A 214 9.09 -10.52 -5.73
N ALA A 215 8.74 -11.80 -5.65
CA ALA A 215 8.61 -12.67 -6.82
C ALA A 215 7.54 -12.19 -7.80
N GLN A 216 6.44 -11.64 -7.28
CA GLN A 216 5.33 -11.09 -8.06
C GLN A 216 5.56 -9.65 -8.53
N HIS A 217 6.62 -9.00 -8.07
CA HIS A 217 6.95 -7.61 -8.38
C HIS A 217 5.88 -6.60 -7.91
N THR A 218 5.34 -6.81 -6.70
CA THR A 218 4.28 -5.99 -6.10
C THR A 218 4.84 -5.07 -5.02
N ILE A 219 5.40 -3.93 -5.42
CA ILE A 219 6.10 -2.98 -4.51
C ILE A 219 5.17 -2.42 -3.44
N TYR A 220 3.90 -2.15 -3.77
CA TYR A 220 2.94 -1.62 -2.79
C TYR A 220 2.74 -2.60 -1.63
N GLU A 221 2.47 -3.87 -1.93
CA GLU A 221 2.31 -4.92 -0.93
C GLU A 221 3.59 -5.18 -0.14
N TYR A 222 4.74 -5.12 -0.81
CA TYR A 222 6.03 -5.23 -0.13
C TYR A 222 6.24 -4.12 0.90
N LYS A 223 5.84 -2.87 0.62
CA LYS A 223 5.89 -1.77 1.59
C LYS A 223 5.02 -2.06 2.83
N MET A 224 3.88 -2.68 2.62
CA MET A 224 3.03 -3.12 3.73
C MET A 224 3.72 -4.23 4.54
N MET A 225 4.29 -5.21 3.86
CA MET A 225 5.03 -6.29 4.53
C MET A 225 6.27 -5.79 5.28
N LEU A 226 6.96 -4.74 4.82
CA LEU A 226 8.06 -4.11 5.57
C LEU A 226 7.58 -3.56 6.92
N ARG A 227 6.41 -2.91 6.94
CA ARG A 227 5.80 -2.43 8.20
C ARG A 227 5.46 -3.60 9.14
N ALA A 228 4.83 -4.65 8.58
CA ALA A 228 4.55 -5.87 9.34
C ALA A 228 5.83 -6.50 9.89
N ALA A 229 6.87 -6.63 9.07
CA ALA A 229 8.16 -7.17 9.46
C ALA A 229 8.79 -6.39 10.61
N TRP A 230 8.83 -5.07 10.48
CA TRP A 230 9.37 -4.17 11.52
C TRP A 230 8.59 -4.28 12.83
N GLY A 231 7.27 -4.20 12.78
CA GLY A 231 6.39 -4.29 13.95
C GLY A 231 6.42 -5.66 14.64
N ASN A 232 6.85 -6.72 13.93
CA ASN A 232 6.93 -8.09 14.46
C ASN A 232 8.35 -8.59 14.67
N GLY A 233 9.35 -7.69 14.76
CA GLY A 233 10.71 -8.00 15.19
C GLY A 233 11.55 -8.76 14.17
N ILE A 234 11.21 -8.70 12.87
CA ILE A 234 12.09 -9.16 11.79
C ILE A 234 13.23 -8.14 11.68
N THR A 235 14.45 -8.61 11.82
CA THR A 235 15.63 -7.74 11.90
C THR A 235 15.98 -7.12 10.54
N PRO A 236 16.67 -5.96 10.52
CA PRO A 236 17.18 -5.38 9.28
C PRO A 236 18.02 -6.35 8.44
N THR A 237 18.81 -7.21 9.10
CA THR A 237 19.59 -8.25 8.43
C THR A 237 18.68 -9.26 7.72
N GLU A 238 17.65 -9.78 8.39
CA GLU A 238 16.73 -10.73 7.78
C GLU A 238 15.96 -10.10 6.61
N ILE A 239 15.50 -8.84 6.73
CA ILE A 239 14.86 -8.10 5.63
C ILE A 239 15.78 -8.04 4.40
N LYS A 240 17.06 -7.71 4.61
CA LYS A 240 18.06 -7.64 3.52
C LYS A 240 18.38 -9.02 2.94
N GLU A 241 18.47 -10.04 3.79
CA GLU A 241 18.76 -11.40 3.35
C GLU A 241 17.62 -12.00 2.53
N ILE A 242 16.34 -11.66 2.80
CA ILE A 242 15.21 -12.04 1.94
C ILE A 242 15.38 -11.44 0.53
N LEU A 243 15.78 -10.17 0.42
CA LEU A 243 16.01 -9.49 -0.85
C LEU A 243 17.19 -10.12 -1.62
N TYR A 244 18.32 -10.31 -0.92
CA TYR A 244 19.51 -10.90 -1.55
C TYR A 244 19.24 -12.33 -1.99
N HIS A 245 18.53 -13.10 -1.16
CA HIS A 245 18.14 -14.47 -1.46
C HIS A 245 17.22 -14.56 -2.71
N ALA A 246 16.41 -13.57 -2.98
CA ALA A 246 15.54 -13.54 -4.16
C ALA A 246 16.31 -13.33 -5.48
N VAL A 247 17.52 -12.71 -5.43
CA VAL A 247 18.26 -12.32 -6.66
C VAL A 247 18.50 -13.49 -7.63
N PRO A 248 18.99 -14.66 -7.21
CA PRO A 248 19.25 -15.76 -8.15
C PRO A 248 17.97 -16.36 -8.77
N TYR A 249 16.81 -16.13 -8.18
CA TYR A 249 15.54 -16.70 -8.65
C TYR A 249 14.75 -15.74 -9.56
N VAL A 250 14.75 -14.44 -9.24
CA VAL A 250 13.96 -13.45 -9.97
C VAL A 250 14.80 -12.46 -10.79
N GLY A 251 16.11 -12.45 -10.58
CA GLY A 251 17.07 -11.54 -11.21
C GLY A 251 17.16 -10.18 -10.51
N ILE A 252 18.35 -9.56 -10.56
CA ILE A 252 18.63 -8.27 -9.91
C ILE A 252 17.71 -7.16 -10.42
N ALA A 253 17.32 -7.19 -11.69
CA ALA A 253 16.47 -6.16 -12.29
C ALA A 253 15.10 -6.04 -11.61
N LYS A 254 14.57 -7.15 -11.05
CA LYS A 254 13.35 -7.12 -10.24
C LYS A 254 13.59 -6.75 -8.78
N VAL A 255 14.76 -7.07 -8.24
CA VAL A 255 15.06 -6.87 -6.81
C VAL A 255 15.51 -5.44 -6.49
N ILE A 256 16.10 -4.74 -7.45
CA ILE A 256 16.74 -3.43 -7.19
C ILE A 256 15.76 -2.37 -6.66
N ASP A 257 14.54 -2.35 -7.16
CA ASP A 257 13.52 -1.39 -6.72
C ASP A 257 13.09 -1.68 -5.27
N PHE A 258 12.92 -2.96 -4.92
CA PHE A 258 12.61 -3.39 -3.55
C PHE A 258 13.76 -3.07 -2.58
N LEU A 259 15.00 -3.18 -3.05
CA LEU A 259 16.18 -2.81 -2.27
C LEU A 259 16.19 -1.31 -1.95
N GLY A 260 15.83 -0.46 -2.93
CA GLY A 260 15.66 0.98 -2.73
C GLY A 260 14.62 1.28 -1.65
N VAL A 261 13.43 0.68 -1.78
CA VAL A 261 12.33 0.84 -0.83
C VAL A 261 12.71 0.35 0.58
N ALA A 262 13.39 -0.79 0.69
CA ALA A 262 13.83 -1.30 1.99
C ALA A 262 14.90 -0.41 2.62
N ASN A 263 15.84 0.15 1.84
CA ASN A 263 16.86 1.06 2.33
C ASN A 263 16.25 2.36 2.88
N GLU A 264 15.32 2.95 2.15
CA GLU A 264 14.57 4.14 2.57
C GLU A 264 13.86 3.86 3.91
N PHE A 265 13.03 2.81 3.95
CA PHE A 265 12.30 2.41 5.15
C PHE A 265 13.21 2.17 6.37
N LEU A 266 14.30 1.42 6.20
CA LEU A 266 15.25 1.14 7.28
C LEU A 266 15.93 2.41 7.79
N THR A 267 16.32 3.32 6.89
CA THR A 267 16.94 4.59 7.23
C THR A 267 15.97 5.51 7.98
N GLU A 268 14.72 5.60 7.54
CA GLU A 268 13.65 6.37 8.23
C GLU A 268 13.38 5.84 9.64
N ASN A 269 13.58 4.53 9.86
CA ASN A 269 13.46 3.89 11.17
C ASN A 269 14.79 3.86 11.97
N GLY A 270 15.78 4.69 11.59
CA GLY A 270 17.01 4.91 12.34
C GLY A 270 18.09 3.84 12.15
N VAL A 271 17.94 2.93 11.17
CA VAL A 271 18.95 1.91 10.87
C VAL A 271 20.08 2.53 10.06
N LYS A 272 21.31 2.39 10.56
CA LYS A 272 22.51 2.82 9.85
C LYS A 272 22.89 1.83 8.77
N LEU A 273 23.00 2.28 7.54
CA LEU A 273 23.49 1.49 6.41
C LEU A 273 24.95 1.85 6.06
N PRO A 274 25.76 0.92 5.50
CA PRO A 274 25.45 -0.49 5.27
C PRO A 274 25.37 -1.31 6.58
N LEU A 275 24.64 -2.44 6.52
CA LEU A 275 24.65 -3.43 7.61
C LEU A 275 25.96 -4.23 7.60
N GLU A 276 26.24 -4.90 8.71
CA GLU A 276 27.38 -5.84 8.80
C GLU A 276 27.26 -6.92 7.71
N PRO A 277 28.39 -7.22 7.00
CA PRO A 277 28.41 -8.21 5.93
C PRO A 277 28.01 -9.61 6.42
N GLN A 278 27.21 -10.30 5.64
CA GLN A 278 26.77 -11.67 5.92
C GLN A 278 27.39 -12.69 4.95
N SER A 279 28.30 -12.28 4.06
CA SER A 279 28.99 -13.19 3.14
C SER A 279 29.92 -14.14 3.91
N SER A 280 29.86 -15.43 3.60
CA SER A 280 30.71 -16.48 4.16
C SER A 280 31.73 -17.03 3.16
N THR A 281 31.75 -16.49 1.93
CA THR A 281 32.58 -16.95 0.82
C THR A 281 33.43 -15.82 0.24
N SER A 282 34.51 -16.20 -0.45
CA SER A 282 35.33 -15.34 -1.30
C SER A 282 35.27 -15.82 -2.76
N PRO A 283 35.78 -15.04 -3.73
CA PRO A 283 35.88 -15.49 -5.14
C PRO A 283 36.55 -16.84 -5.31
N GLU A 284 37.48 -17.18 -4.43
CA GLU A 284 38.27 -18.43 -4.49
C GLU A 284 37.50 -19.60 -3.88
N THR A 285 36.64 -19.36 -2.90
CA THR A 285 35.99 -20.43 -2.10
C THR A 285 34.52 -20.68 -2.49
N ARG A 286 33.87 -19.72 -3.18
CA ARG A 286 32.42 -19.76 -3.43
C ARG A 286 31.97 -20.99 -4.23
N TYR A 287 32.78 -21.49 -5.15
CA TYR A 287 32.41 -22.65 -5.97
C TYR A 287 32.37 -23.92 -5.12
N GLU A 288 33.45 -24.20 -4.39
CA GLU A 288 33.53 -25.40 -3.53
C GLU A 288 32.45 -25.38 -2.45
N LYS A 289 32.29 -24.24 -1.76
CA LYS A 289 31.24 -24.07 -0.73
C LYS A 289 29.83 -24.17 -1.31
N GLY A 290 29.63 -23.71 -2.55
CA GLY A 290 28.37 -23.88 -3.26
C GLY A 290 28.06 -25.34 -3.55
N LEU A 291 29.05 -26.12 -3.98
CA LEU A 291 28.90 -27.57 -4.18
C LEU A 291 28.62 -28.31 -2.87
N GLU A 292 29.33 -27.98 -1.79
CA GLU A 292 29.05 -28.52 -0.44
C GLU A 292 27.61 -28.23 -0.01
N THR A 293 27.12 -27.01 -0.27
CA THR A 293 25.75 -26.60 0.05
C THR A 293 24.71 -27.38 -0.77
N ILE A 294 24.95 -27.52 -2.08
CA ILE A 294 24.10 -28.35 -2.97
C ILE A 294 24.05 -29.79 -2.47
N GLU A 295 25.20 -30.38 -2.19
CA GLU A 295 25.27 -31.77 -1.69
C GLU A 295 24.57 -31.95 -0.37
N SER A 296 24.63 -30.97 0.53
CA SER A 296 23.95 -31.03 1.83
C SER A 296 22.42 -30.98 1.72
N ILE A 297 21.90 -30.29 0.71
CA ILE A 297 20.44 -30.11 0.51
C ILE A 297 19.88 -31.21 -0.39
N PHE A 298 20.53 -31.50 -1.51
CA PHE A 298 19.96 -32.33 -2.58
C PHE A 298 20.68 -33.69 -2.77
N GLY A 299 21.75 -33.93 -2.03
CA GLY A 299 22.58 -35.12 -2.17
C GLY A 299 23.66 -34.99 -3.25
N LYS A 300 24.56 -35.97 -3.24
CA LYS A 300 25.70 -35.97 -4.16
C LYS A 300 25.29 -36.13 -5.63
N GLY A 301 25.98 -35.39 -6.51
CA GLY A 301 25.81 -35.52 -7.94
C GLY A 301 24.61 -34.80 -8.55
N MET A 302 23.90 -33.97 -7.78
CA MET A 302 22.75 -33.19 -8.27
C MET A 302 23.18 -32.13 -9.30
N VAL A 303 24.35 -31.52 -9.13
CA VAL A 303 24.96 -30.59 -10.07
C VAL A 303 26.26 -31.25 -10.59
N SER A 304 26.27 -31.64 -11.86
CA SER A 304 27.43 -32.22 -12.52
C SER A 304 27.63 -31.52 -13.86
N GLU A 305 28.83 -30.98 -14.06
CA GLU A 305 29.21 -30.43 -15.36
C GLU A 305 29.21 -31.49 -16.48
N ASP A 306 29.44 -32.78 -16.14
CA ASP A 306 29.44 -33.87 -17.09
C ASP A 306 28.01 -34.28 -17.54
N ALA A 307 26.99 -33.83 -16.84
CA ALA A 307 25.58 -34.08 -17.18
C ALA A 307 25.02 -33.14 -18.25
N VAL A 308 25.79 -32.14 -18.66
CA VAL A 308 25.36 -31.11 -19.63
C VAL A 308 26.36 -30.99 -20.80
N PRO A 309 25.90 -30.51 -21.97
CA PRO A 309 26.79 -30.23 -23.09
C PRO A 309 27.90 -29.23 -22.71
N GLU A 310 29.08 -29.36 -23.36
CA GLU A 310 30.26 -28.53 -23.07
C GLU A 310 29.98 -27.04 -23.07
N ASN A 311 29.17 -26.57 -24.03
CA ASN A 311 28.78 -25.16 -24.15
C ASN A 311 27.80 -24.66 -23.06
N GLN A 312 27.35 -25.53 -22.16
CA GLN A 312 26.45 -25.20 -21.04
C GLN A 312 27.10 -25.39 -19.66
N LYS A 313 28.32 -25.96 -19.58
CA LYS A 313 29.03 -26.21 -18.33
C LYS A 313 29.21 -24.96 -17.48
N HIS A 314 29.41 -23.79 -18.10
CA HIS A 314 29.55 -22.52 -17.40
C HIS A 314 28.28 -22.14 -16.59
N ILE A 315 27.09 -22.52 -17.06
CA ILE A 315 25.84 -22.28 -16.33
C ILE A 315 25.79 -23.11 -15.03
N GLN A 316 26.25 -24.38 -15.10
CA GLN A 316 26.34 -25.23 -13.90
C GLN A 316 27.34 -24.65 -12.89
N ARG A 317 28.49 -24.15 -13.38
CA ARG A 317 29.47 -23.47 -12.53
C ARG A 317 28.88 -22.21 -11.87
N TYR A 318 28.12 -21.41 -12.61
CA TYR A 318 27.48 -20.23 -12.05
C TYR A 318 26.38 -20.62 -11.04
N LEU A 319 25.61 -21.66 -11.29
CA LEU A 319 24.66 -22.19 -10.34
C LEU A 319 25.34 -22.55 -9.01
N ALA A 320 26.43 -23.33 -9.06
CA ALA A 320 27.18 -23.69 -7.87
C ALA A 320 27.85 -22.48 -7.20
N ALA A 321 28.60 -21.67 -7.94
CA ALA A 321 29.39 -20.58 -7.36
C ALA A 321 28.53 -19.39 -6.93
N ASN A 322 27.58 -18.97 -7.76
CA ASN A 322 26.80 -17.76 -7.51
C ASN A 322 25.53 -18.06 -6.72
N CYS A 323 24.63 -18.91 -7.22
CA CYS A 323 23.37 -19.17 -6.52
C CYS A 323 23.62 -19.80 -5.15
N PHE A 324 24.35 -20.91 -5.11
CA PHE A 324 24.59 -21.63 -3.86
C PHE A 324 25.80 -21.09 -3.08
N GLY A 325 26.85 -20.64 -3.74
CA GLY A 325 28.06 -20.13 -3.08
C GLY A 325 27.93 -18.70 -2.57
N ASP A 326 27.45 -17.76 -3.39
CA ASP A 326 27.39 -16.35 -3.00
C ASP A 326 26.12 -16.04 -2.20
N TYR A 327 24.97 -16.67 -2.50
CA TYR A 327 23.69 -16.32 -1.88
C TYR A 327 23.21 -17.30 -0.82
N GLN A 328 23.27 -18.62 -1.05
CA GLN A 328 22.76 -19.61 -0.09
C GLN A 328 23.64 -19.79 1.16
N THR A 329 24.96 -19.61 1.04
CA THR A 329 25.89 -19.77 2.18
C THR A 329 25.90 -18.60 3.16
N ARG A 330 25.24 -17.49 2.82
CA ARG A 330 25.24 -16.27 3.64
C ARG A 330 24.65 -16.54 5.03
N SER A 331 25.24 -15.94 6.07
CA SER A 331 24.65 -15.90 7.41
C SER A 331 23.39 -15.01 7.45
N GLY A 332 22.76 -14.88 8.59
CA GLY A 332 21.56 -14.02 8.75
C GLY A 332 20.24 -14.76 8.54
N LEU A 333 20.19 -15.82 7.77
CA LEU A 333 19.08 -16.78 7.68
C LEU A 333 19.65 -18.20 7.70
N ASP A 334 18.99 -19.10 8.40
CA ASP A 334 19.34 -20.52 8.37
C ASP A 334 18.87 -21.21 7.09
N MET A 335 19.39 -22.39 6.81
CA MET A 335 19.10 -23.12 5.59
C MET A 335 17.63 -23.56 5.51
N LYS A 336 17.00 -23.84 6.64
CA LYS A 336 15.59 -24.21 6.72
C LYS A 336 14.70 -23.07 6.22
N MET A 337 14.97 -21.83 6.67
CA MET A 337 14.27 -20.65 6.19
C MET A 337 14.61 -20.33 4.74
N ARG A 338 15.87 -20.45 4.30
CA ARG A 338 16.26 -20.20 2.91
C ARG A 338 15.51 -21.09 1.92
N GLU A 339 15.42 -22.40 2.20
CA GLU A 339 14.65 -23.31 1.36
C GLU A 339 13.15 -23.01 1.36
N MET A 340 12.59 -22.58 2.50
CA MET A 340 11.20 -22.15 2.58
C MET A 340 10.93 -20.88 1.76
N LEU A 341 11.83 -19.89 1.81
CA LEU A 341 11.77 -18.68 1.01
C LEU A 341 11.93 -19.00 -0.50
N THR A 342 12.85 -19.89 -0.86
CA THR A 342 12.99 -20.36 -2.25
C THR A 342 11.70 -20.98 -2.76
N PHE A 343 11.10 -21.88 -1.99
CA PHE A 343 9.81 -22.48 -2.32
C PHE A 343 8.72 -21.41 -2.51
N SER A 344 8.64 -20.45 -1.59
CA SER A 344 7.70 -19.33 -1.65
C SER A 344 7.88 -18.47 -2.91
N ILE A 345 9.13 -18.15 -3.28
CA ILE A 345 9.47 -17.41 -4.49
C ILE A 345 9.03 -18.19 -5.73
N LEU A 346 9.39 -19.47 -5.82
CA LEU A 346 9.12 -20.28 -7.00
C LEU A 346 7.63 -20.50 -7.26
N ILE A 347 6.85 -20.81 -6.23
CA ILE A 347 5.40 -20.97 -6.38
C ILE A 347 4.68 -19.64 -6.71
N SER A 348 5.29 -18.51 -6.32
CA SER A 348 4.78 -17.17 -6.64
C SER A 348 5.16 -16.71 -8.05
N LEU A 349 6.31 -17.14 -8.57
CA LEU A 349 6.69 -16.92 -9.96
C LEU A 349 5.75 -17.66 -10.92
N GLY A 350 5.53 -18.94 -10.67
CA GLY A 350 4.83 -19.87 -11.56
C GLY A 350 5.65 -20.21 -12.82
N GLY A 351 5.26 -21.28 -13.52
CA GLY A 351 5.94 -21.75 -14.74
C GLY A 351 7.33 -22.35 -14.51
N CYS A 352 7.62 -22.77 -13.28
CA CYS A 352 8.90 -23.36 -12.89
C CYS A 352 8.70 -24.62 -12.01
N GLU A 353 7.72 -25.45 -12.35
CA GLU A 353 7.29 -26.62 -11.58
C GLU A 353 8.44 -27.63 -11.35
N ALA A 354 9.37 -27.76 -12.29
CA ALA A 354 10.54 -28.60 -12.13
C ALA A 354 11.43 -28.14 -10.95
N GLN A 355 11.66 -26.84 -10.84
CA GLN A 355 12.40 -26.23 -9.73
C GLN A 355 11.61 -26.32 -8.42
N VAL A 356 10.30 -26.07 -8.46
CA VAL A 356 9.40 -26.26 -7.30
C VAL A 356 9.56 -27.67 -6.74
N LYS A 357 9.48 -28.72 -7.58
CA LYS A 357 9.66 -30.11 -7.15
C LYS A 357 11.06 -30.39 -6.59
N GLY A 358 12.09 -29.76 -7.17
CA GLY A 358 13.46 -29.84 -6.64
C GLY A 358 13.54 -29.28 -5.23
N HIS A 359 13.03 -28.07 -5.01
CA HIS A 359 13.07 -27.38 -3.72
C HIS A 359 12.07 -27.93 -2.68
N ILE A 360 11.02 -28.65 -3.09
CA ILE A 360 10.22 -29.47 -2.15
C ILE A 360 11.12 -30.54 -1.52
N ARG A 361 11.94 -31.26 -2.33
CA ARG A 361 12.91 -32.25 -1.78
C ARG A 361 13.95 -31.59 -0.90
N GLY A 362 14.47 -30.42 -1.31
CA GLY A 362 15.39 -29.62 -0.51
C GLY A 362 14.80 -29.21 0.84
N ASN A 363 13.56 -28.74 0.86
CA ASN A 363 12.83 -28.41 2.10
C ASN A 363 12.72 -29.60 3.03
N VAL A 364 12.35 -30.77 2.52
CA VAL A 364 12.29 -32.01 3.32
C VAL A 364 13.66 -32.37 3.90
N ALA A 365 14.73 -32.24 3.10
CA ALA A 365 16.09 -32.53 3.54
C ALA A 365 16.58 -31.61 4.68
N VAL A 366 16.13 -30.34 4.70
CA VAL A 366 16.47 -29.39 5.77
C VAL A 366 15.45 -29.38 6.92
N GLY A 367 14.44 -30.27 6.90
CA GLY A 367 13.49 -30.49 7.99
C GLY A 367 12.19 -29.66 7.91
N ASN A 368 11.82 -29.20 6.72
CA ASN A 368 10.47 -28.68 6.44
C ASN A 368 9.63 -29.81 5.88
N ASP A 369 8.66 -30.27 6.64
CA ASP A 369 7.77 -31.37 6.23
C ASP A 369 6.64 -30.91 5.27
N LYS A 370 5.84 -31.87 4.79
CA LYS A 370 4.72 -31.61 3.89
C LYS A 370 3.70 -30.66 4.50
N ASP A 371 3.40 -30.80 5.78
CA ASP A 371 2.40 -29.98 6.48
C ASP A 371 2.87 -28.53 6.58
N THR A 372 4.16 -28.32 6.85
CA THR A 372 4.79 -27.00 6.84
C THR A 372 4.70 -26.34 5.45
N LEU A 373 5.04 -27.09 4.39
CA LEU A 373 4.98 -26.56 3.02
C LEU A 373 3.53 -26.29 2.58
N LEU A 374 2.58 -27.12 2.97
CA LEU A 374 1.17 -26.89 2.69
C LEU A 374 0.66 -25.66 3.44
N ALA A 375 1.13 -25.42 4.67
CA ALA A 375 0.82 -24.22 5.42
C ALA A 375 1.39 -22.95 4.72
N VAL A 376 2.60 -23.03 4.14
CA VAL A 376 3.17 -21.94 3.32
C VAL A 376 2.31 -21.69 2.07
N VAL A 377 1.93 -22.74 1.34
CA VAL A 377 1.05 -22.62 0.16
C VAL A 377 -0.28 -21.96 0.52
N THR A 378 -0.86 -22.37 1.65
CA THR A 378 -2.13 -21.81 2.16
C THR A 378 -1.96 -20.34 2.55
N GLN A 379 -0.87 -20.01 3.28
CA GLN A 379 -0.56 -18.62 3.65
C GLN A 379 -0.44 -17.70 2.44
N LEU A 380 0.11 -18.19 1.34
CA LEU A 380 0.32 -17.40 0.14
C LEU A 380 -0.87 -17.37 -0.83
N LEU A 381 -1.92 -18.15 -0.58
CA LEU A 381 -3.11 -18.21 -1.45
C LEU A 381 -3.76 -16.84 -1.68
N PRO A 382 -3.97 -15.97 -0.67
CA PRO A 382 -4.55 -14.63 -0.90
C PRO A 382 -3.72 -13.75 -1.83
N TYR A 383 -2.41 -13.97 -1.90
CA TYR A 383 -1.46 -13.19 -2.69
C TYR A 383 -1.17 -13.80 -4.05
N ASN A 384 -1.13 -15.12 -4.15
CA ASN A 384 -0.80 -15.88 -5.37
C ASN A 384 -2.01 -16.18 -6.26
N GLY A 385 -3.19 -16.27 -5.65
CA GLY A 385 -4.40 -16.76 -6.29
C GLY A 385 -4.41 -18.28 -6.51
N TYR A 386 -5.59 -18.80 -6.83
CA TYR A 386 -5.83 -20.25 -6.95
C TYR A 386 -4.98 -20.98 -8.00
N PRO A 387 -4.73 -20.47 -9.22
CA PRO A 387 -4.00 -21.23 -10.23
C PRO A 387 -2.58 -21.62 -9.77
N ARG A 388 -1.82 -20.68 -9.23
CA ARG A 388 -0.46 -20.94 -8.72
C ARG A 388 -0.47 -21.84 -7.49
N THR A 389 -1.43 -21.62 -6.60
CA THR A 389 -1.65 -22.44 -5.40
C THR A 389 -1.94 -23.90 -5.76
N LEU A 390 -2.85 -24.15 -6.71
CA LEU A 390 -3.19 -25.50 -7.14
C LEU A 390 -2.01 -26.20 -7.85
N ASN A 391 -1.20 -25.46 -8.64
CA ASN A 391 0.03 -26.00 -9.22
C ASN A 391 1.05 -26.40 -8.15
N ALA A 392 1.22 -25.55 -7.11
CA ALA A 392 2.10 -25.87 -5.98
C ALA A 392 1.64 -27.13 -5.22
N ILE A 393 0.33 -27.27 -4.97
CA ILE A 393 -0.26 -28.46 -4.34
C ILE A 393 -0.02 -29.72 -5.20
N ALA A 394 -0.18 -29.61 -6.53
CA ALA A 394 0.09 -30.71 -7.44
C ALA A 394 1.58 -31.15 -7.36
N CYS A 395 2.51 -30.21 -7.32
CA CYS A 395 3.94 -30.50 -7.13
C CYS A 395 4.22 -31.13 -5.76
N LEU A 396 3.60 -30.67 -4.69
CA LEU A 396 3.71 -31.25 -3.34
C LEU A 396 3.27 -32.71 -3.34
N ASN A 397 2.08 -33.00 -3.90
CA ASN A 397 1.51 -34.34 -3.92
C ASN A 397 2.30 -35.32 -4.81
N GLU A 398 2.94 -34.83 -5.87
CA GLU A 398 3.81 -35.64 -6.72
C GLU A 398 5.11 -36.02 -6.00
N VAL A 399 5.71 -35.08 -5.26
CA VAL A 399 7.01 -35.28 -4.59
C VAL A 399 6.84 -36.02 -3.25
N ILE A 400 5.79 -35.68 -2.51
CA ILE A 400 5.47 -36.25 -1.19
C ILE A 400 4.04 -36.79 -1.25
N PRO A 401 3.81 -37.95 -1.87
CA PRO A 401 2.48 -38.54 -1.94
C PRO A 401 1.97 -38.90 -0.55
N GLU A 402 0.65 -38.78 -0.35
CA GLU A 402 0.02 -39.31 0.87
C GLU A 402 0.07 -40.85 0.83
N ASN A 403 0.49 -41.41 1.92
CA ASN A 403 0.32 -42.85 2.11
C ASN A 403 -1.19 -43.14 2.19
N LYS A 404 -1.74 -43.83 1.17
CA LYS A 404 -3.12 -44.30 1.15
C LYS A 404 -3.35 -45.35 2.21
#